data_ca725e262e039e7e7c9d7bfed3c48c70
#
_entry.id   ca725e262e039e7e7c9d7bfed3c48c70
#
_cell.length_a   1.000
_cell.length_b   1.000
_cell.length_c   1.000
_cell.angle_alpha   90.00
_cell.angle_beta   90.00
_cell.angle_gamma   90.00
#
_symmetry.space_group_name_H-M   'P 1'
#
loop_
_entity.id
_entity.type
_entity.pdbx_description
1 polymer ?
#
loop_
_entity_poly.entity_id
_entity_poly.type
_entity_poly.pdbx_seq_one_letter_code
_entity_poly.pdbx_strand_id
1 'polypeptide(L)'
;MPRFETLGAAAPSSLAPFQRALLPSGVTMIGRAMPQSAVTSIWIGCHAGAAHEPSELLGISHFLEHMFFKGTDRHGPGEMDRIVKGLGGYLNASTTVESTSYVATVPAEHGAEALEVLADALFHSRYEPLEIAREREVIREEIARKEDNPAGKLFVEFQARIGAGTPYGRPVLGTPDTLARIDQEALRRYFSARYRGSNLVLAVAGQVDLLACVEQAAKLFAQVEAGPRNAVPPFDWQPKPRIEGRVERDLRHCYLMLGFRTPGLRDPDTAAALELAGAVLGRGRSSRLVRRLREELGIVPAISAWTWDLSAGGMLVVSASAEPDREPQVRAEIESAIARLSRDLVSPEECARARTVALADYHFANETPGDVAATLGQYAVSGRVEEALEYVPRLTRVTPEAIRDVARRWLDLETAVLTTVAPAATPAAAVSTADSGSTTLARGPR
;
A
#
# COMPACT_ATOMS: atom_id res chain seq x y z
N MET A 1 -6.21 33.66 13.53
CA MET A 1 -5.37 33.06 12.46
C MET A 1 -4.77 31.77 12.99
N PRO A 2 -4.76 30.69 12.23
CA PRO A 2 -4.02 29.48 12.59
C PRO A 2 -2.53 29.83 12.79
N ARG A 3 -1.92 29.27 13.83
CA ARG A 3 -0.48 29.45 14.07
C ARG A 3 0.24 28.23 13.59
N PHE A 4 1.37 28.43 12.90
CA PHE A 4 2.27 27.37 12.52
C PHE A 4 3.17 26.96 13.68
N GLU A 5 3.32 25.65 13.84
CA GLU A 5 4.35 25.02 14.65
C GLU A 5 5.40 24.44 13.70
N THR A 6 6.68 24.81 13.87
CA THR A 6 7.79 24.25 13.08
C THR A 6 8.29 22.98 13.74
N LEU A 7 8.33 21.90 12.98
CA LEU A 7 8.78 20.59 13.40
C LEU A 7 10.08 20.22 12.70
N GLY A 8 11.00 19.59 13.44
CA GLY A 8 12.21 19.03 12.89
C GLY A 8 13.28 20.04 12.45
N ALA A 9 13.36 21.24 13.03
CA ALA A 9 14.34 22.25 12.62
C ALA A 9 15.80 21.77 12.64
N ALA A 10 16.13 20.79 13.49
CA ALA A 10 17.46 20.18 13.61
C ALA A 10 17.47 18.68 13.29
N ALA A 11 16.39 18.12 12.75
CA ALA A 11 16.29 16.68 12.49
C ALA A 11 17.07 16.30 11.22
N PRO A 12 17.81 15.18 11.23
CA PRO A 12 18.54 14.68 10.06
C PRO A 12 17.57 13.92 9.10
N SER A 13 16.52 14.59 8.67
CA SER A 13 15.49 14.01 7.79
C SER A 13 15.37 14.86 6.52
N SER A 14 15.25 14.21 5.36
CA SER A 14 14.97 14.89 4.10
C SER A 14 13.60 15.57 4.08
N LEU A 15 12.69 15.20 5.00
CA LEU A 15 11.39 15.82 5.18
C LEU A 15 11.43 17.09 6.05
N ALA A 16 12.45 17.28 6.83
CA ALA A 16 12.59 18.40 7.76
C ALA A 16 13.24 19.64 7.12
N PRO A 17 12.98 20.87 7.64
CA PRO A 17 11.86 21.17 8.55
C PRO A 17 10.52 21.25 7.80
N PHE A 18 9.43 20.99 8.50
CA PHE A 18 8.07 21.22 8.02
C PHE A 18 7.22 21.96 9.06
N GLN A 19 6.10 22.51 8.64
CA GLN A 19 5.22 23.28 9.51
C GLN A 19 3.88 22.60 9.64
N ARG A 20 3.29 22.63 10.83
CA ARG A 20 1.95 22.14 11.14
C ARG A 20 1.06 23.29 11.59
N ALA A 21 -0.17 23.31 11.08
CA ALA A 21 -1.24 24.19 11.54
C ALA A 21 -2.54 23.40 11.69
N LEU A 22 -3.39 23.82 12.63
CA LEU A 22 -4.75 23.31 12.77
C LEU A 22 -5.72 24.38 12.23
N LEU A 23 -6.49 24.02 11.20
CA LEU A 23 -7.52 24.93 10.66
C LEU A 23 -8.72 25.03 11.62
N PRO A 24 -9.53 26.11 11.56
CA PRO A 24 -10.72 26.27 12.41
C PRO A 24 -11.72 25.10 12.30
N SER A 25 -11.79 24.46 11.15
CA SER A 25 -12.61 23.27 10.88
C SER A 25 -12.09 21.98 11.53
N GLY A 26 -10.92 22.01 12.19
CA GLY A 26 -10.26 20.82 12.75
C GLY A 26 -9.38 20.05 11.75
N VAL A 27 -9.29 20.51 10.50
CA VAL A 27 -8.39 19.93 9.50
C VAL A 27 -6.93 20.23 9.85
N THR A 28 -6.07 19.22 9.83
CA THR A 28 -4.63 19.41 10.03
C THR A 28 -3.99 19.80 8.70
N MET A 29 -3.24 20.90 8.70
CA MET A 29 -2.41 21.30 7.56
C MET A 29 -0.94 21.06 7.87
N ILE A 30 -0.23 20.42 6.94
CA ILE A 30 1.22 20.24 6.96
C ILE A 30 1.81 20.95 5.76
N GLY A 31 2.82 21.79 5.98
CA GLY A 31 3.45 22.56 4.92
C GLY A 31 4.96 22.42 4.92
N ARG A 32 5.55 22.20 3.74
CA ARG A 32 6.99 22.25 3.54
C ARG A 32 7.36 23.14 2.36
N ALA A 33 7.92 24.32 2.67
CA ALA A 33 8.46 25.19 1.63
C ALA A 33 9.74 24.60 1.05
N MET A 34 9.81 24.51 -0.28
CA MET A 34 10.95 24.08 -1.08
C MET A 34 11.25 25.16 -2.13
N PRO A 35 11.94 26.26 -1.76
CA PRO A 35 12.06 27.47 -2.60
C PRO A 35 12.72 27.26 -3.95
N GLN A 36 13.56 26.22 -4.08
CA GLN A 36 14.22 25.86 -5.32
C GLN A 36 13.38 25.01 -6.28
N SER A 37 12.20 24.58 -5.83
CA SER A 37 11.29 23.83 -6.70
C SER A 37 10.53 24.78 -7.63
N ALA A 38 10.30 24.38 -8.89
CA ALA A 38 9.44 25.12 -9.81
C ALA A 38 7.95 24.72 -9.71
N VAL A 39 7.64 23.75 -8.84
CA VAL A 39 6.27 23.20 -8.70
C VAL A 39 5.81 23.23 -7.25
N THR A 40 4.49 23.20 -7.09
CA THR A 40 3.80 22.99 -5.83
C THR A 40 2.95 21.73 -5.93
N SER A 41 3.02 20.87 -4.93
CA SER A 41 2.16 19.71 -4.80
C SER A 41 1.24 19.86 -3.60
N ILE A 42 -0.02 19.52 -3.81
CA ILE A 42 -1.10 19.57 -2.83
C ILE A 42 -1.62 18.16 -2.70
N TRP A 43 -1.65 17.65 -1.48
CA TRP A 43 -2.16 16.34 -1.13
C TRP A 43 -3.24 16.50 -0.06
N ILE A 44 -4.46 16.03 -0.35
CA ILE A 44 -5.55 15.99 0.61
C ILE A 44 -5.84 14.53 0.93
N GLY A 45 -5.73 14.14 2.20
CA GLY A 45 -6.03 12.79 2.64
C GLY A 45 -7.14 12.75 3.67
N CYS A 46 -7.89 11.68 3.63
CA CYS A 46 -8.88 11.33 4.63
C CYS A 46 -8.52 10.01 5.30
N HIS A 47 -8.61 9.95 6.63
CA HIS A 47 -8.48 8.73 7.40
C HIS A 47 -9.74 7.87 7.25
N ALA A 48 -9.99 7.44 6.02
CA ALA A 48 -11.09 6.57 5.61
C ALA A 48 -10.64 5.74 4.40
N GLY A 49 -10.68 4.44 4.52
CA GLY A 49 -10.35 3.45 3.51
C GLY A 49 -11.07 2.15 3.80
N ALA A 50 -10.69 1.06 3.13
CA ALA A 50 -11.42 -0.21 3.21
C ALA A 50 -11.65 -0.72 4.65
N ALA A 51 -10.72 -0.45 5.57
CA ALA A 51 -10.86 -0.86 6.98
C ALA A 51 -11.98 -0.13 7.72
N HIS A 52 -12.40 1.03 7.24
CA HIS A 52 -13.42 1.88 7.87
C HIS A 52 -14.83 1.66 7.29
N GLU A 53 -14.96 0.82 6.28
CA GLU A 53 -16.21 0.62 5.55
C GLU A 53 -17.19 -0.27 6.31
N PRO A 54 -18.50 -0.04 6.19
CA PRO A 54 -19.50 -1.04 6.58
C PRO A 54 -19.37 -2.29 5.72
N SER A 55 -19.60 -3.46 6.32
CA SER A 55 -19.40 -4.74 5.60
C SER A 55 -20.32 -4.91 4.38
N GLU A 56 -21.47 -4.26 4.39
CA GLU A 56 -22.46 -4.27 3.29
C GLU A 56 -22.11 -3.31 2.15
N LEU A 57 -21.13 -2.39 2.36
CA LEU A 57 -20.73 -1.34 1.40
C LEU A 57 -19.21 -1.39 1.13
N LEU A 58 -18.59 -2.57 1.14
CA LEU A 58 -17.16 -2.67 0.80
C LEU A 58 -16.88 -2.09 -0.58
N GLY A 59 -15.82 -1.28 -0.67
CA GLY A 59 -15.44 -0.56 -1.87
C GLY A 59 -16.01 0.86 -1.95
N ILE A 60 -16.80 1.32 -0.97
CA ILE A 60 -17.40 2.66 -1.01
C ILE A 60 -16.36 3.79 -0.94
N SER A 61 -15.23 3.59 -0.26
CA SER A 61 -14.13 4.58 -0.25
C SER A 61 -13.52 4.75 -1.64
N HIS A 62 -13.27 3.64 -2.32
CA HIS A 62 -12.75 3.64 -3.69
C HIS A 62 -13.79 4.19 -4.68
N PHE A 63 -15.06 3.87 -4.49
CA PHE A 63 -16.14 4.44 -5.29
C PHE A 63 -16.22 5.97 -5.12
N LEU A 64 -16.07 6.49 -3.90
CA LEU A 64 -15.99 7.93 -3.64
C LEU A 64 -14.80 8.57 -4.34
N GLU A 65 -13.66 7.91 -4.37
CA GLU A 65 -12.47 8.35 -5.11
C GLU A 65 -12.78 8.54 -6.60
N HIS A 66 -13.45 7.57 -7.25
CA HIS A 66 -13.89 7.70 -8.63
C HIS A 66 -14.86 8.86 -8.83
N MET A 67 -15.81 9.03 -7.92
CA MET A 67 -16.81 10.10 -8.00
C MET A 67 -16.23 11.49 -7.83
N PHE A 68 -15.04 11.63 -7.24
CA PHE A 68 -14.30 12.87 -7.17
C PHE A 68 -14.09 13.53 -8.54
N PHE A 69 -13.95 12.74 -9.59
CA PHE A 69 -13.70 13.20 -10.95
C PHE A 69 -14.99 13.41 -11.78
N LYS A 70 -16.18 13.17 -11.20
CA LYS A 70 -17.45 13.06 -11.95
C LYS A 70 -18.37 14.26 -11.85
N GLY A 71 -17.81 15.40 -11.51
CA GLY A 71 -18.45 16.70 -11.56
C GLY A 71 -18.96 17.21 -10.23
N THR A 72 -18.98 18.52 -10.17
CA THR A 72 -19.41 19.34 -9.03
C THR A 72 -20.54 20.26 -9.48
N ASP A 73 -20.97 21.17 -8.59
CA ASP A 73 -21.92 22.23 -8.95
C ASP A 73 -21.33 23.23 -9.96
N ARG A 74 -19.99 23.34 -10.03
CA ARG A 74 -19.28 24.28 -10.91
C ARG A 74 -18.73 23.63 -12.17
N HIS A 75 -18.33 22.37 -12.09
CA HIS A 75 -17.56 21.68 -13.14
C HIS A 75 -18.26 20.39 -13.56
N GLY A 76 -18.30 20.15 -14.87
CA GLY A 76 -18.78 18.88 -15.43
C GLY A 76 -17.81 17.70 -15.22
N PRO A 77 -18.26 16.48 -15.52
CA PRO A 77 -17.40 15.29 -15.46
C PRO A 77 -16.11 15.43 -16.27
N GLY A 78 -14.95 15.16 -15.66
CA GLY A 78 -13.61 15.25 -16.28
C GLY A 78 -13.10 16.68 -16.51
N GLU A 79 -13.87 17.72 -16.17
CA GLU A 79 -13.46 19.11 -16.39
C GLU A 79 -12.34 19.52 -15.45
N MET A 80 -12.35 19.08 -14.21
CA MET A 80 -11.30 19.39 -13.22
C MET A 80 -9.94 18.83 -13.63
N ASP A 81 -9.91 17.60 -14.17
CA ASP A 81 -8.67 17.02 -14.73
C ASP A 81 -8.17 17.84 -15.92
N ARG A 82 -9.08 18.34 -16.77
CA ARG A 82 -8.76 19.22 -17.90
C ARG A 82 -8.21 20.57 -17.44
N ILE A 83 -8.78 21.16 -16.37
CA ILE A 83 -8.29 22.40 -15.77
C ILE A 83 -6.87 22.21 -15.27
N VAL A 84 -6.62 21.21 -14.40
CA VAL A 84 -5.29 20.96 -13.82
C VAL A 84 -4.25 20.66 -14.91
N LYS A 85 -4.61 19.87 -15.92
CA LYS A 85 -3.74 19.64 -17.11
C LYS A 85 -3.50 20.90 -17.92
N GLY A 86 -4.52 21.76 -18.05
CA GLY A 86 -4.40 23.08 -18.71
C GLY A 86 -3.43 24.02 -17.99
N LEU A 87 -3.30 23.90 -16.68
CA LEU A 87 -2.30 24.60 -15.87
C LEU A 87 -0.89 23.97 -15.97
N GLY A 88 -0.71 22.91 -16.76
CA GLY A 88 0.58 22.21 -16.88
C GLY A 88 0.82 21.19 -15.77
N GLY A 89 -0.21 20.83 -15.02
CA GLY A 89 -0.12 19.90 -13.89
C GLY A 89 -0.71 18.52 -14.16
N TYR A 90 -0.80 17.73 -13.11
CA TYR A 90 -1.52 16.46 -13.09
C TYR A 90 -2.34 16.33 -11.82
N LEU A 91 -3.42 15.55 -11.93
CA LEU A 91 -4.36 15.24 -10.86
C LEU A 91 -4.46 13.72 -10.71
N ASN A 92 -4.42 13.22 -9.48
CA ASN A 92 -4.56 11.79 -9.19
C ASN A 92 -5.24 11.57 -7.84
N ALA A 93 -5.71 10.34 -7.61
CA ALA A 93 -6.24 9.91 -6.32
C ALA A 93 -5.86 8.45 -6.04
N SER A 94 -5.99 8.03 -4.80
CA SER A 94 -5.67 6.68 -4.37
C SER A 94 -6.43 6.30 -3.11
N THR A 95 -6.94 5.08 -3.08
CA THR A 95 -7.56 4.48 -1.90
C THR A 95 -6.74 3.29 -1.42
N THR A 96 -6.51 3.26 -0.12
CA THR A 96 -5.80 2.19 0.58
C THR A 96 -6.73 1.51 1.60
N VAL A 97 -6.16 0.62 2.38
CA VAL A 97 -6.89 0.01 3.51
C VAL A 97 -7.30 1.05 4.56
N GLU A 98 -6.45 2.06 4.84
CA GLU A 98 -6.69 3.01 5.94
C GLU A 98 -7.03 4.43 5.50
N SER A 99 -6.77 4.79 4.25
CA SER A 99 -6.94 6.18 3.79
C SER A 99 -7.35 6.29 2.33
N THR A 100 -7.98 7.40 1.99
CA THR A 100 -8.19 7.88 0.63
C THR A 100 -7.50 9.22 0.47
N SER A 101 -6.80 9.43 -0.63
CA SER A 101 -6.05 10.65 -0.89
C SER A 101 -6.25 11.17 -2.30
N TYR A 102 -6.12 12.48 -2.45
CA TYR A 102 -6.26 13.25 -3.68
C TYR A 102 -5.05 14.15 -3.83
N VAL A 103 -4.42 14.18 -4.99
CA VAL A 103 -3.18 14.93 -5.20
C VAL A 103 -3.23 15.72 -6.50
N ALA A 104 -2.79 16.97 -6.44
CA ALA A 104 -2.48 17.77 -7.61
C ALA A 104 -1.06 18.30 -7.52
N THR A 105 -0.32 18.26 -8.61
CA THR A 105 0.98 18.91 -8.75
C THR A 105 0.93 19.81 -9.96
N VAL A 106 1.28 21.07 -9.76
CA VAL A 106 1.20 22.14 -10.78
C VAL A 106 2.44 23.03 -10.72
N PRO A 107 2.75 23.83 -11.77
CA PRO A 107 3.67 24.95 -11.65
C PRO A 107 3.32 25.82 -10.45
N ALA A 108 4.32 26.35 -9.77
CA ALA A 108 4.13 26.98 -8.44
C ALA A 108 3.14 28.14 -8.43
N GLU A 109 3.09 28.92 -9.51
CA GLU A 109 2.15 30.04 -9.69
C GLU A 109 0.67 29.65 -9.71
N HIS A 110 0.37 28.38 -10.00
CA HIS A 110 -0.98 27.81 -10.04
C HIS A 110 -1.39 27.02 -8.79
N GLY A 111 -0.55 27.02 -7.73
CA GLY A 111 -0.83 26.27 -6.52
C GLY A 111 -2.15 26.64 -5.85
N ALA A 112 -2.49 27.95 -5.80
CA ALA A 112 -3.74 28.43 -5.22
C ALA A 112 -4.97 27.93 -6.01
N GLU A 113 -4.92 27.99 -7.34
CA GLU A 113 -5.99 27.53 -8.23
C GLU A 113 -6.19 26.01 -8.13
N ALA A 114 -5.10 25.24 -8.08
CA ALA A 114 -5.16 23.79 -7.90
C ALA A 114 -5.80 23.40 -6.55
N LEU A 115 -5.51 24.14 -5.47
CA LEU A 115 -6.16 23.92 -4.17
C LEU A 115 -7.67 24.18 -4.22
N GLU A 116 -8.12 25.20 -4.96
CA GLU A 116 -9.54 25.48 -5.17
C GLU A 116 -10.23 24.35 -5.93
N VAL A 117 -9.60 23.85 -7.01
CA VAL A 117 -10.13 22.74 -7.79
C VAL A 117 -10.25 21.46 -6.95
N LEU A 118 -9.23 21.13 -6.16
CA LEU A 118 -9.27 19.97 -5.27
C LEU A 118 -10.37 20.10 -4.19
N ALA A 119 -10.50 21.28 -3.59
CA ALA A 119 -11.53 21.54 -2.57
C ALA A 119 -12.94 21.48 -3.16
N ASP A 120 -13.14 22.03 -4.36
CA ASP A 120 -14.43 21.97 -5.06
C ASP A 120 -14.81 20.52 -5.39
N ALA A 121 -13.87 19.77 -5.95
CA ALA A 121 -14.05 18.35 -6.24
C ALA A 121 -14.44 17.54 -5.01
N LEU A 122 -13.78 17.78 -3.89
CA LEU A 122 -13.98 17.02 -2.67
C LEU A 122 -15.30 17.35 -1.98
N PHE A 123 -15.67 18.63 -1.90
CA PHE A 123 -16.79 19.08 -1.06
C PHE A 123 -18.09 19.33 -1.82
N HIS A 124 -18.04 19.48 -3.13
CA HIS A 124 -19.20 19.83 -3.95
C HIS A 124 -19.52 18.77 -5.03
N SER A 125 -19.03 17.56 -4.88
CA SER A 125 -19.37 16.45 -5.77
C SER A 125 -20.88 16.15 -5.73
N ARG A 126 -21.51 16.09 -6.91
CA ARG A 126 -22.98 15.92 -7.02
C ARG A 126 -23.43 14.47 -6.86
N TYR A 127 -22.54 13.51 -7.10
CA TYR A 127 -22.86 12.08 -7.08
C TYR A 127 -24.07 11.76 -7.99
N GLU A 128 -24.03 12.23 -9.23
CA GLU A 128 -25.12 12.05 -10.18
C GLU A 128 -25.43 10.55 -10.42
N PRO A 129 -26.69 10.11 -10.35
CA PRO A 129 -27.02 8.69 -10.49
C PRO A 129 -26.54 8.05 -11.79
N LEU A 130 -26.50 8.82 -12.89
CA LEU A 130 -26.00 8.34 -14.17
C LEU A 130 -24.48 8.08 -14.12
N GLU A 131 -23.71 8.99 -13.49
CA GLU A 131 -22.27 8.82 -13.33
C GLU A 131 -21.95 7.68 -12.34
N ILE A 132 -22.74 7.51 -11.26
CA ILE A 132 -22.64 6.36 -10.36
C ILE A 132 -22.83 5.04 -11.13
N ALA A 133 -23.83 4.97 -12.01
CA ALA A 133 -24.06 3.78 -12.81
C ALA A 133 -22.89 3.48 -13.76
N ARG A 134 -22.31 4.51 -14.40
CA ARG A 134 -21.14 4.38 -15.28
C ARG A 134 -19.91 3.92 -14.51
N GLU A 135 -19.62 4.58 -13.40
CA GLU A 135 -18.43 4.25 -12.60
C GLU A 135 -18.50 2.87 -11.94
N ARG A 136 -19.68 2.41 -11.59
CA ARG A 136 -19.86 1.03 -11.11
C ARG A 136 -19.34 0.02 -12.14
N GLU A 137 -19.63 0.22 -13.42
CA GLU A 137 -19.13 -0.68 -14.48
C GLU A 137 -17.61 -0.53 -14.68
N VAL A 138 -17.07 0.70 -14.58
CA VAL A 138 -15.60 0.94 -14.63
C VAL A 138 -14.90 0.19 -13.49
N ILE A 139 -15.42 0.27 -12.26
CA ILE A 139 -14.84 -0.42 -11.10
C ILE A 139 -14.97 -1.94 -11.25
N ARG A 140 -16.08 -2.45 -11.82
CA ARG A 140 -16.23 -3.89 -12.14
C ARG A 140 -15.17 -4.36 -13.14
N GLU A 141 -14.91 -3.58 -14.17
CA GLU A 141 -13.83 -3.88 -15.12
C GLU A 141 -12.44 -3.83 -14.45
N GLU A 142 -12.24 -2.92 -13.50
CA GLU A 142 -10.99 -2.88 -12.74
C GLU A 142 -10.81 -4.13 -11.85
N ILE A 143 -11.87 -4.59 -11.19
CA ILE A 143 -11.87 -5.86 -10.46
C ILE A 143 -11.51 -7.00 -11.40
N ALA A 144 -12.15 -7.09 -12.58
CA ALA A 144 -11.87 -8.13 -13.56
C ALA A 144 -10.39 -8.10 -14.02
N ARG A 145 -9.87 -6.92 -14.37
CA ARG A 145 -8.45 -6.76 -14.74
C ARG A 145 -7.49 -7.20 -13.63
N LYS A 146 -7.84 -6.92 -12.36
CA LYS A 146 -7.03 -7.33 -11.21
C LYS A 146 -7.10 -8.85 -10.98
N GLU A 147 -8.28 -9.45 -11.23
CA GLU A 147 -8.46 -10.90 -11.20
C GLU A 147 -7.69 -11.62 -12.33
N ASP A 148 -7.61 -11.01 -13.51
CA ASP A 148 -6.89 -11.56 -14.66
C ASP A 148 -5.37 -11.41 -14.54
N ASN A 149 -4.88 -10.45 -13.76
CA ASN A 149 -3.46 -10.26 -13.49
C ASN A 149 -3.00 -11.23 -12.39
N PRO A 150 -2.05 -12.16 -12.66
CA PRO A 150 -1.62 -13.16 -11.69
C PRO A 150 -1.06 -12.56 -10.38
N ALA A 151 -0.29 -11.48 -10.47
CA ALA A 151 0.26 -10.80 -9.29
C ALA A 151 -0.84 -10.05 -8.52
N GLY A 152 -1.78 -9.42 -9.22
CA GLY A 152 -2.95 -8.78 -8.63
C GLY A 152 -3.84 -9.80 -7.90
N LYS A 153 -4.16 -10.92 -8.55
CA LYS A 153 -4.91 -12.02 -7.94
C LYS A 153 -4.20 -12.58 -6.72
N LEU A 154 -2.90 -12.84 -6.83
CA LEU A 154 -2.09 -13.32 -5.72
C LEU A 154 -2.17 -12.39 -4.51
N PHE A 155 -2.03 -11.08 -4.73
CA PHE A 155 -2.09 -10.10 -3.64
C PHE A 155 -3.48 -10.05 -2.98
N VAL A 156 -4.56 -10.04 -3.75
CA VAL A 156 -5.95 -10.05 -3.22
C VAL A 156 -6.19 -11.30 -2.36
N GLU A 157 -5.81 -12.47 -2.87
CA GLU A 157 -5.97 -13.73 -2.16
C GLU A 157 -5.10 -13.81 -0.90
N PHE A 158 -3.87 -13.31 -0.99
CA PHE A 158 -2.96 -13.23 0.16
C PHE A 158 -3.50 -12.27 1.22
N GLN A 159 -3.92 -11.07 0.84
CA GLN A 159 -4.49 -10.08 1.76
C GLN A 159 -5.75 -10.61 2.46
N ALA A 160 -6.63 -11.27 1.73
CA ALA A 160 -7.84 -11.88 2.29
C ALA A 160 -7.49 -12.96 3.34
N ARG A 161 -6.44 -13.76 3.11
CA ARG A 161 -6.01 -14.83 4.05
C ARG A 161 -5.29 -14.25 5.26
N ILE A 162 -4.27 -13.40 5.05
CA ILE A 162 -3.51 -12.84 6.18
C ILE A 162 -4.37 -11.92 7.02
N GLY A 163 -5.34 -11.22 6.41
CA GLY A 163 -6.30 -10.35 7.06
C GLY A 163 -7.61 -11.03 7.49
N ALA A 164 -7.72 -12.35 7.36
CA ALA A 164 -8.98 -13.06 7.62
C ALA A 164 -9.58 -12.73 9.00
N GLY A 165 -10.87 -12.38 9.01
CA GLY A 165 -11.60 -11.99 10.21
C GLY A 165 -11.26 -10.61 10.77
N THR A 166 -10.52 -9.79 10.01
CA THR A 166 -10.14 -8.42 10.39
C THR A 166 -10.48 -7.41 9.29
N PRO A 167 -10.55 -6.12 9.59
CA PRO A 167 -10.74 -5.08 8.59
C PRO A 167 -9.64 -5.02 7.51
N TYR A 168 -8.44 -5.52 7.82
CA TYR A 168 -7.30 -5.51 6.88
C TYR A 168 -7.37 -6.57 5.78
N GLY A 169 -8.26 -7.56 5.92
CA GLY A 169 -8.56 -8.51 4.85
C GLY A 169 -9.61 -8.04 3.84
N ARG A 170 -10.18 -6.84 4.01
CA ARG A 170 -11.23 -6.31 3.13
C ARG A 170 -10.68 -5.89 1.78
N PRO A 171 -11.36 -6.22 0.67
CA PRO A 171 -10.96 -5.77 -0.66
C PRO A 171 -11.19 -4.26 -0.82
N VAL A 172 -10.17 -3.52 -1.21
CA VAL A 172 -10.26 -2.06 -1.43
C VAL A 172 -11.26 -1.71 -2.53
N LEU A 173 -11.33 -2.52 -3.60
CA LEU A 173 -12.27 -2.31 -4.71
C LEU A 173 -13.71 -2.78 -4.40
N GLY A 174 -13.93 -3.39 -3.23
CA GLY A 174 -15.20 -4.04 -2.93
C GLY A 174 -15.41 -5.34 -3.71
N THR A 175 -16.67 -5.73 -3.82
CA THR A 175 -17.12 -6.87 -4.60
C THR A 175 -18.28 -6.46 -5.52
N PRO A 176 -18.59 -7.22 -6.60
CA PRO A 176 -19.75 -6.91 -7.44
C PRO A 176 -21.06 -6.74 -6.66
N ASP A 177 -21.26 -7.54 -5.61
CA ASP A 177 -22.46 -7.49 -4.77
C ASP A 177 -22.53 -6.25 -3.89
N THR A 178 -21.40 -5.84 -3.30
CA THR A 178 -21.34 -4.62 -2.47
C THR A 178 -21.43 -3.36 -3.31
N LEU A 179 -20.78 -3.33 -4.48
CA LEU A 179 -20.86 -2.23 -5.44
C LEU A 179 -22.28 -1.98 -5.94
N ALA A 180 -23.09 -3.04 -6.12
CA ALA A 180 -24.48 -2.92 -6.54
C ALA A 180 -25.36 -2.16 -5.52
N ARG A 181 -24.95 -2.10 -4.24
CA ARG A 181 -25.67 -1.43 -3.15
C ARG A 181 -25.24 0.03 -2.94
N ILE A 182 -24.19 0.46 -3.61
CA ILE A 182 -23.68 1.82 -3.49
C ILE A 182 -24.49 2.74 -4.41
N ASP A 183 -25.32 3.58 -3.82
CA ASP A 183 -26.11 4.61 -4.49
C ASP A 183 -25.72 6.02 -4.00
N GLN A 184 -26.41 7.03 -4.51
CA GLN A 184 -26.15 8.42 -4.16
C GLN A 184 -26.31 8.69 -2.66
N GLU A 185 -27.32 8.09 -2.03
CA GLU A 185 -27.58 8.28 -0.59
C GLU A 185 -26.48 7.62 0.24
N ALA A 186 -26.05 6.41 -0.11
CA ALA A 186 -24.95 5.71 0.54
C ALA A 186 -23.64 6.51 0.46
N LEU A 187 -23.31 7.06 -0.72
CA LEU A 187 -22.12 7.91 -0.91
C LEU A 187 -22.19 9.18 -0.07
N ARG A 188 -23.30 9.92 -0.09
CA ARG A 188 -23.49 11.13 0.71
C ARG A 188 -23.40 10.86 2.21
N ARG A 189 -24.06 9.78 2.66
CA ARG A 189 -24.04 9.36 4.07
C ARG A 189 -22.64 8.97 4.52
N TYR A 190 -21.91 8.19 3.69
CA TYR A 190 -20.54 7.80 3.99
C TYR A 190 -19.60 8.99 4.01
N PHE A 191 -19.70 9.90 3.04
CA PHE A 191 -18.90 11.11 2.98
C PHE A 191 -19.10 11.98 4.23
N SER A 192 -20.35 12.34 4.57
CA SER A 192 -20.64 13.17 5.73
C SER A 192 -20.25 12.52 7.07
N ALA A 193 -20.27 11.19 7.15
CA ALA A 193 -19.86 10.48 8.36
C ALA A 193 -18.32 10.43 8.51
N ARG A 194 -17.57 10.36 7.40
CA ARG A 194 -16.11 10.07 7.41
C ARG A 194 -15.23 11.28 7.13
N TYR A 195 -15.64 12.21 6.26
CA TYR A 195 -14.84 13.35 5.82
C TYR A 195 -15.02 14.56 6.74
N ARG A 196 -14.68 14.38 8.02
CA ARG A 196 -14.76 15.40 9.07
C ARG A 196 -13.37 15.96 9.39
N GLY A 197 -13.30 17.14 10.00
CA GLY A 197 -12.07 17.89 10.18
C GLY A 197 -10.92 17.09 10.80
N SER A 198 -11.19 16.32 11.87
CA SER A 198 -10.16 15.50 12.52
C SER A 198 -9.65 14.31 11.67
N ASN A 199 -10.33 13.99 10.57
CA ASN A 199 -9.96 12.92 9.65
C ASN A 199 -9.29 13.42 8.38
N LEU A 200 -9.33 14.74 8.14
CA LEU A 200 -8.77 15.35 6.95
C LEU A 200 -7.40 15.97 7.24
N VAL A 201 -6.51 15.78 6.30
CA VAL A 201 -5.18 16.37 6.28
C VAL A 201 -4.97 17.03 4.93
N LEU A 202 -4.48 18.27 4.95
CA LEU A 202 -3.96 18.98 3.80
C LEU A 202 -2.44 19.04 3.92
N ALA A 203 -1.72 18.37 3.03
CA ALA A 203 -0.26 18.48 2.96
C ALA A 203 0.14 19.25 1.69
N VAL A 204 1.03 20.22 1.83
CA VAL A 204 1.51 21.04 0.71
C VAL A 204 3.03 21.11 0.75
N ALA A 205 3.66 20.84 -0.39
CA ALA A 205 5.11 20.96 -0.51
C ALA A 205 5.50 21.58 -1.86
N GLY A 206 6.65 22.28 -1.88
CA GLY A 206 7.15 22.94 -3.08
C GLY A 206 7.40 24.42 -2.88
N GLN A 207 7.36 25.17 -3.97
CA GLN A 207 7.49 26.63 -3.92
C GLN A 207 6.12 27.23 -3.54
N VAL A 208 5.89 27.39 -2.25
CA VAL A 208 4.59 27.82 -1.69
C VAL A 208 4.79 28.85 -0.58
N ASP A 209 3.92 29.88 -0.59
CA ASP A 209 3.73 30.74 0.59
C ASP A 209 2.75 30.04 1.54
N LEU A 210 3.29 29.46 2.62
CA LEU A 210 2.52 28.70 3.59
C LEU A 210 1.50 29.56 4.36
N LEU A 211 1.77 30.84 4.57
CA LEU A 211 0.83 31.74 5.25
C LEU A 211 -0.39 32.01 4.36
N ALA A 212 -0.16 32.39 3.10
CA ALA A 212 -1.23 32.57 2.12
C ALA A 212 -2.03 31.27 1.92
N CYS A 213 -1.33 30.13 1.83
CA CYS A 213 -1.97 28.83 1.65
C CYS A 213 -2.86 28.44 2.85
N VAL A 214 -2.43 28.68 4.10
CA VAL A 214 -3.27 28.39 5.28
C VAL A 214 -4.50 29.29 5.37
N GLU A 215 -4.39 30.56 4.96
CA GLU A 215 -5.54 31.48 4.91
C GLU A 215 -6.56 31.04 3.85
N GLN A 216 -6.10 30.65 2.68
CA GLN A 216 -6.96 30.10 1.62
C GLN A 216 -7.60 28.78 2.05
N ALA A 217 -6.81 27.86 2.59
CA ALA A 217 -7.31 26.57 3.10
C ALA A 217 -8.36 26.78 4.19
N ALA A 218 -8.17 27.72 5.12
CA ALA A 218 -9.14 28.01 6.17
C ALA A 218 -10.50 28.44 5.62
N LYS A 219 -10.53 29.14 4.47
CA LYS A 219 -11.78 29.53 3.78
C LYS A 219 -12.41 28.34 3.04
N LEU A 220 -11.61 27.61 2.26
CA LEU A 220 -12.11 26.47 1.45
C LEU A 220 -12.64 25.32 2.31
N PHE A 221 -12.00 25.08 3.46
CA PHE A 221 -12.39 24.01 4.39
C PHE A 221 -13.33 24.50 5.52
N ALA A 222 -13.85 25.73 5.46
CA ALA A 222 -14.72 26.28 6.51
C ALA A 222 -16.03 25.51 6.68
N GLN A 223 -16.53 24.90 5.61
CA GLN A 223 -17.75 24.07 5.62
C GLN A 223 -17.57 22.67 6.23
N VAL A 224 -16.32 22.24 6.47
CA VAL A 224 -16.05 20.93 7.02
C VAL A 224 -16.46 20.89 8.48
N GLU A 225 -17.36 19.97 8.80
CA GLU A 225 -17.81 19.77 10.19
C GLU A 225 -16.69 19.19 11.04
N ALA A 226 -16.53 19.71 12.26
CA ALA A 226 -15.73 19.04 13.27
C ALA A 226 -16.37 17.70 13.64
N GLY A 227 -15.54 16.73 14.03
CA GLY A 227 -16.03 15.41 14.43
C GLY A 227 -14.93 14.53 15.00
N PRO A 228 -15.28 13.38 15.56
CA PRO A 228 -14.31 12.46 16.09
C PRO A 228 -13.43 11.88 14.98
N ARG A 229 -12.22 11.45 15.36
CA ARG A 229 -11.37 10.69 14.46
C ARG A 229 -12.03 9.36 14.10
N ASN A 230 -12.00 8.98 12.83
CA ASN A 230 -12.45 7.67 12.39
C ASN A 230 -11.64 6.59 13.11
N ALA A 231 -12.32 5.59 13.63
CA ALA A 231 -11.69 4.47 14.29
C ALA A 231 -11.94 3.20 13.47
N VAL A 232 -10.88 2.42 13.29
CA VAL A 232 -11.04 1.03 12.88
C VAL A 232 -11.50 0.26 14.12
N PRO A 233 -12.57 -0.55 14.05
CA PRO A 233 -12.99 -1.37 15.18
C PRO A 233 -11.81 -2.20 15.71
N PRO A 234 -11.66 -2.36 17.04
CA PRO A 234 -10.61 -3.20 17.60
C PRO A 234 -10.67 -4.62 17.03
N PHE A 235 -9.52 -5.16 16.64
CA PHE A 235 -9.41 -6.52 16.13
C PHE A 235 -8.09 -7.16 16.57
N ASP A 236 -8.08 -8.49 16.58
CA ASP A 236 -6.89 -9.28 16.90
C ASP A 236 -5.99 -9.40 15.66
N TRP A 237 -4.77 -8.86 15.75
CA TRP A 237 -3.73 -8.95 14.73
C TRP A 237 -2.52 -9.77 15.19
N GLN A 238 -2.69 -10.63 16.17
CA GLN A 238 -1.61 -11.54 16.59
C GLN A 238 -1.31 -12.59 15.52
N PRO A 239 -0.09 -13.13 15.48
CA PRO A 239 0.21 -14.30 14.67
C PRO A 239 -0.79 -15.43 14.91
N LYS A 240 -1.22 -16.10 13.85
CA LYS A 240 -2.17 -17.22 13.90
C LYS A 240 -1.52 -18.47 13.30
N PRO A 241 -2.04 -19.67 13.60
CA PRO A 241 -1.53 -20.90 12.99
C PRO A 241 -1.44 -20.80 11.48
N ARG A 242 -0.44 -21.46 10.93
CA ARG A 242 -0.10 -21.44 9.48
C ARG A 242 -1.32 -21.70 8.60
N ILE A 243 -1.45 -20.88 7.56
CA ILE A 243 -2.50 -21.00 6.55
C ILE A 243 -1.81 -21.14 5.18
N GLU A 244 -2.25 -22.12 4.41
CA GLU A 244 -1.82 -22.28 3.02
C GLU A 244 -3.04 -22.24 2.10
N GLY A 245 -2.92 -21.54 0.99
CA GLY A 245 -3.96 -21.44 -0.03
C GLY A 245 -3.37 -21.49 -1.43
N ARG A 246 -4.01 -22.26 -2.31
CA ARG A 246 -3.65 -22.37 -3.72
C ARG A 246 -4.85 -22.00 -4.57
N VAL A 247 -4.61 -21.18 -5.59
CA VAL A 247 -5.59 -20.82 -6.62
C VAL A 247 -5.06 -21.33 -7.96
N GLU A 248 -5.85 -22.12 -8.66
CA GLU A 248 -5.48 -22.61 -9.98
C GLU A 248 -5.99 -21.66 -11.06
N ARG A 249 -5.12 -21.37 -12.04
CA ARG A 249 -5.40 -20.53 -13.21
C ARG A 249 -4.68 -21.11 -14.44
N ASP A 250 -5.11 -20.71 -15.62
CA ASP A 250 -4.36 -21.01 -16.85
C ASP A 250 -3.17 -20.06 -16.98
N LEU A 251 -2.02 -20.49 -16.49
CA LEU A 251 -0.77 -19.72 -16.39
C LEU A 251 0.42 -20.59 -16.78
N ARG A 252 1.53 -19.92 -17.16
CA ARG A 252 2.81 -20.60 -17.41
C ARG A 252 3.68 -20.72 -16.17
N HIS A 253 3.62 -19.73 -15.28
CA HIS A 253 4.43 -19.66 -14.07
C HIS A 253 3.54 -19.79 -12.84
N CYS A 254 4.11 -20.20 -11.73
CA CYS A 254 3.51 -20.01 -10.41
C CYS A 254 3.98 -18.69 -9.78
N TYR A 255 3.11 -18.12 -8.97
CA TYR A 255 3.33 -16.91 -8.19
C TYR A 255 3.01 -17.24 -6.74
N LEU A 256 3.90 -16.89 -5.83
CA LEU A 256 3.72 -17.19 -4.41
C LEU A 256 4.00 -15.96 -3.54
N MET A 257 3.26 -15.84 -2.44
CA MET A 257 3.52 -14.93 -1.33
C MET A 257 3.55 -15.72 -0.04
N LEU A 258 4.64 -15.57 0.71
CA LEU A 258 4.78 -16.05 2.09
C LEU A 258 4.89 -14.83 3.00
N GLY A 259 3.98 -14.68 3.95
CA GLY A 259 3.96 -13.51 4.82
C GLY A 259 3.63 -13.80 6.25
N PHE A 260 3.94 -12.84 7.10
CA PHE A 260 3.81 -12.90 8.55
C PHE A 260 3.10 -11.65 9.05
N ARG A 261 2.21 -11.79 10.04
CA ARG A 261 1.65 -10.66 10.77
C ARG A 261 2.70 -10.04 11.67
N THR A 262 2.83 -8.72 11.61
CA THR A 262 3.79 -7.93 12.39
C THR A 262 3.07 -6.82 13.16
N PRO A 263 3.69 -6.15 14.14
CA PRO A 263 3.01 -5.11 14.92
C PRO A 263 2.71 -3.85 14.10
N GLY A 264 3.38 -3.64 12.96
CA GLY A 264 3.26 -2.42 12.15
C GLY A 264 3.60 -1.18 12.97
N LEU A 265 2.89 -0.09 12.71
CA LEU A 265 3.12 1.20 13.38
C LEU A 265 2.74 1.24 14.86
N ARG A 266 2.20 0.16 15.44
CA ARG A 266 2.04 0.06 16.91
C ARG A 266 3.37 0.00 17.64
N ASP A 267 4.39 -0.56 16.98
CA ASP A 267 5.75 -0.66 17.51
C ASP A 267 6.75 -0.26 16.40
N PRO A 268 7.01 1.05 16.24
CA PRO A 268 7.83 1.55 15.15
C PRO A 268 9.29 1.09 15.19
N ASP A 269 9.84 0.79 16.36
CA ASP A 269 11.22 0.28 16.47
C ASP A 269 11.28 -1.18 15.98
N THR A 270 10.30 -2.00 16.32
CA THR A 270 10.14 -3.36 15.75
C THR A 270 9.89 -3.28 14.23
N ALA A 271 9.06 -2.36 13.74
CA ALA A 271 8.80 -2.18 12.30
C ALA A 271 10.09 -1.84 11.54
N ALA A 272 10.92 -0.93 12.07
CA ALA A 272 12.21 -0.59 11.45
C ALA A 272 13.18 -1.79 11.40
N ALA A 273 13.22 -2.59 12.45
CA ALA A 273 14.07 -3.79 12.45
C ALA A 273 13.54 -4.86 11.48
N LEU A 274 12.21 -5.02 11.33
CA LEU A 274 11.58 -5.88 10.35
C LEU A 274 11.79 -5.38 8.92
N GLU A 275 11.79 -4.08 8.68
CA GLU A 275 12.14 -3.50 7.38
C GLU A 275 13.56 -3.90 6.97
N LEU A 276 14.54 -3.78 7.88
CA LEU A 276 15.90 -4.23 7.59
C LEU A 276 15.99 -5.75 7.45
N ALA A 277 15.21 -6.52 8.19
CA ALA A 277 15.08 -7.98 7.99
C ALA A 277 14.59 -8.31 6.58
N GLY A 278 13.56 -7.62 6.09
CA GLY A 278 13.07 -7.72 4.72
C GLY A 278 14.14 -7.33 3.69
N ALA A 279 14.89 -6.26 3.96
CA ALA A 279 15.99 -5.82 3.09
C ALA A 279 17.12 -6.85 3.00
N VAL A 280 17.51 -7.46 4.11
CA VAL A 280 18.48 -8.58 4.12
C VAL A 280 17.97 -9.79 3.32
N LEU A 281 16.68 -10.09 3.44
CA LEU A 281 16.08 -11.23 2.73
C LEU A 281 15.95 -10.98 1.23
N GLY A 282 15.38 -9.87 0.78
CA GLY A 282 14.93 -9.78 -0.61
C GLY A 282 15.00 -8.39 -1.27
N ARG A 283 15.74 -7.39 -0.72
CA ARG A 283 15.87 -6.06 -1.35
C ARG A 283 17.27 -5.87 -1.94
N GLY A 284 17.33 -5.71 -3.26
CA GLY A 284 18.59 -5.54 -4.02
C GLY A 284 19.30 -6.86 -4.34
N ARG A 285 20.24 -6.80 -5.31
CA ARG A 285 20.89 -7.98 -5.88
C ARG A 285 21.74 -8.79 -4.89
N SER A 286 22.26 -8.15 -3.88
CA SER A 286 23.11 -8.77 -2.85
C SER A 286 22.34 -9.34 -1.66
N SER A 287 21.02 -9.21 -1.61
CA SER A 287 20.17 -9.80 -0.59
C SER A 287 20.17 -11.32 -0.68
N ARG A 288 19.91 -12.01 0.44
CA ARG A 288 20.08 -13.47 0.55
C ARG A 288 19.29 -14.24 -0.50
N LEU A 289 18.01 -13.94 -0.65
CA LEU A 289 17.12 -14.66 -1.57
C LEU A 289 17.38 -14.32 -3.03
N VAL A 290 17.59 -13.03 -3.34
CA VAL A 290 17.87 -12.61 -4.73
C VAL A 290 19.18 -13.23 -5.18
N ARG A 291 20.24 -13.16 -4.39
CA ARG A 291 21.52 -13.79 -4.70
C ARG A 291 21.36 -15.29 -4.88
N ARG A 292 20.73 -15.99 -3.94
CA ARG A 292 20.63 -17.46 -3.95
C ARG A 292 19.74 -17.97 -5.08
N LEU A 293 18.50 -17.46 -5.18
CA LEU A 293 17.49 -18.03 -6.07
C LEU A 293 17.59 -17.49 -7.51
N ARG A 294 17.93 -16.21 -7.67
CA ARG A 294 17.99 -15.59 -9.00
C ARG A 294 19.39 -15.64 -9.62
N GLU A 295 20.43 -15.25 -8.85
CA GLU A 295 21.77 -15.10 -9.41
C GLU A 295 22.55 -16.44 -9.41
N GLU A 296 22.47 -17.25 -8.33
CA GLU A 296 23.22 -18.51 -8.22
C GLU A 296 22.46 -19.68 -8.85
N LEU A 297 21.22 -19.90 -8.49
CA LEU A 297 20.40 -21.02 -8.97
C LEU A 297 19.66 -20.74 -10.28
N GLY A 298 19.34 -19.49 -10.59
CA GLY A 298 18.62 -19.09 -11.79
C GLY A 298 17.20 -19.66 -11.90
N ILE A 299 16.55 -19.98 -10.76
CA ILE A 299 15.25 -20.67 -10.73
C ILE A 299 14.07 -19.75 -10.51
N VAL A 300 14.30 -18.45 -10.29
CA VAL A 300 13.25 -17.41 -10.18
C VAL A 300 13.56 -16.24 -11.10
N PRO A 301 12.63 -15.79 -11.94
CA PRO A 301 12.76 -14.54 -12.67
C PRO A 301 12.64 -13.32 -11.75
N ALA A 302 11.80 -13.44 -10.69
CA ALA A 302 11.59 -12.37 -9.72
C ALA A 302 11.42 -12.93 -8.31
N ILE A 303 12.05 -12.24 -7.35
CA ILE A 303 11.86 -12.44 -5.91
C ILE A 303 12.14 -11.14 -5.17
N SER A 304 11.34 -10.83 -4.17
CA SER A 304 11.49 -9.66 -3.32
C SER A 304 10.97 -9.93 -1.90
N ALA A 305 11.40 -9.11 -0.94
CA ALA A 305 10.82 -9.08 0.39
C ALA A 305 10.59 -7.62 0.81
N TRP A 306 9.45 -7.36 1.45
CA TRP A 306 9.01 -6.01 1.83
C TRP A 306 8.11 -6.07 3.06
N THR A 307 7.96 -4.92 3.75
CA THR A 307 7.02 -4.72 4.84
C THR A 307 5.87 -3.82 4.40
N TRP A 308 4.71 -4.02 5.00
CA TRP A 308 3.57 -3.13 4.89
C TRP A 308 3.08 -2.80 6.29
N ASP A 309 3.38 -1.58 6.74
CA ASP A 309 3.08 -1.14 8.09
C ASP A 309 1.82 -0.28 8.12
N LEU A 310 0.82 -0.74 8.85
CA LEU A 310 -0.47 -0.09 9.06
C LEU A 310 -0.60 0.32 10.53
N SER A 311 -1.58 1.17 10.84
CA SER A 311 -1.76 1.75 12.19
C SER A 311 -1.99 0.70 13.28
N ALA A 312 -2.74 -0.36 12.96
CA ALA A 312 -3.15 -1.39 13.91
C ALA A 312 -2.45 -2.75 13.70
N GLY A 313 -1.44 -2.81 12.85
CA GLY A 313 -0.67 -4.01 12.55
C GLY A 313 0.09 -3.86 11.25
N GLY A 314 0.87 -4.85 10.87
CA GLY A 314 1.62 -4.84 9.63
C GLY A 314 1.88 -6.26 9.13
N MET A 315 2.65 -6.36 8.08
CA MET A 315 3.11 -7.64 7.55
C MET A 315 4.50 -7.54 6.96
N LEU A 316 5.28 -8.62 7.06
CA LEU A 316 6.47 -8.84 6.24
C LEU A 316 6.15 -9.94 5.24
N VAL A 317 6.44 -9.69 3.98
CA VAL A 317 6.06 -10.56 2.85
C VAL A 317 7.29 -10.86 2.01
N VAL A 318 7.44 -12.13 1.62
CA VAL A 318 8.33 -12.57 0.55
C VAL A 318 7.46 -12.97 -0.63
N SER A 319 7.69 -12.37 -1.80
CA SER A 319 6.99 -12.67 -3.05
C SER A 319 7.96 -13.18 -4.09
N ALA A 320 7.58 -14.25 -4.80
CA ALA A 320 8.38 -14.82 -5.88
C ALA A 320 7.50 -15.33 -7.02
N SER A 321 8.13 -15.45 -8.21
CA SER A 321 7.59 -16.20 -9.34
C SER A 321 8.59 -17.26 -9.78
N ALA A 322 8.10 -18.40 -10.27
CA ALA A 322 8.95 -19.52 -10.70
C ALA A 322 8.22 -20.40 -11.73
N GLU A 323 8.97 -21.28 -12.40
CA GLU A 323 8.37 -22.40 -13.11
C GLU A 323 7.65 -23.34 -12.13
N PRO A 324 6.55 -23.98 -12.52
CA PRO A 324 5.74 -24.80 -11.62
C PRO A 324 6.50 -25.95 -10.95
N ASP A 325 7.43 -26.58 -11.66
CA ASP A 325 8.29 -27.68 -11.14
C ASP A 325 9.34 -27.18 -10.13
N ARG A 326 9.64 -25.88 -10.12
CA ARG A 326 10.58 -25.23 -9.21
C ARG A 326 9.93 -24.70 -7.94
N GLU A 327 8.61 -24.55 -7.89
CA GLU A 327 7.88 -24.01 -6.73
C GLU A 327 8.30 -24.65 -5.40
N PRO A 328 8.37 -26.01 -5.26
CA PRO A 328 8.75 -26.63 -3.99
C PRO A 328 10.17 -26.26 -3.54
N GLN A 329 11.13 -26.19 -4.49
CA GLN A 329 12.49 -25.78 -4.20
C GLN A 329 12.57 -24.32 -3.79
N VAL A 330 11.88 -23.43 -4.50
CA VAL A 330 11.84 -21.99 -4.18
C VAL A 330 11.25 -21.77 -2.78
N ARG A 331 10.16 -22.45 -2.46
CA ARG A 331 9.56 -22.41 -1.13
C ARG A 331 10.53 -22.86 -0.04
N ALA A 332 11.18 -24.00 -0.21
CA ALA A 332 12.14 -24.53 0.75
C ALA A 332 13.34 -23.59 0.99
N GLU A 333 13.86 -22.96 -0.06
CA GLU A 333 14.95 -21.98 0.05
C GLU A 333 14.49 -20.70 0.79
N ILE A 334 13.25 -20.20 0.54
CA ILE A 334 12.67 -19.05 1.26
C ILE A 334 12.53 -19.39 2.75
N GLU A 335 11.90 -20.52 3.09
CA GLU A 335 11.72 -20.97 4.47
C GLU A 335 13.05 -21.16 5.18
N SER A 336 14.03 -21.77 4.50
CA SER A 336 15.39 -21.93 5.03
C SER A 336 16.10 -20.59 5.29
N ALA A 337 15.95 -19.60 4.41
CA ALA A 337 16.53 -18.27 4.60
C ALA A 337 15.93 -17.55 5.81
N ILE A 338 14.60 -17.65 6.00
CA ILE A 338 13.90 -17.11 7.15
C ILE A 338 14.33 -17.80 8.44
N ALA A 339 14.41 -19.13 8.45
CA ALA A 339 14.87 -19.91 9.60
C ALA A 339 16.33 -19.59 9.98
N ARG A 340 17.21 -19.33 9.00
CA ARG A 340 18.56 -18.85 9.27
C ARG A 340 18.57 -17.43 9.85
N LEU A 341 17.72 -16.52 9.35
CA LEU A 341 17.65 -15.15 9.85
C LEU A 341 17.21 -15.08 11.32
N SER A 342 16.37 -16.00 11.76
CA SER A 342 15.91 -16.08 13.17
C SER A 342 16.91 -16.76 14.11
N ARG A 343 17.88 -17.54 13.59
CA ARG A 343 18.91 -18.21 14.41
C ARG A 343 20.23 -17.46 14.45
N ASP A 344 20.68 -17.02 13.27
CA ASP A 344 22.03 -16.56 13.05
C ASP A 344 22.05 -15.02 13.00
N LEU A 345 23.07 -14.41 13.57
CA LEU A 345 23.28 -12.97 13.42
C LEU A 345 23.57 -12.65 11.94
N VAL A 346 22.97 -11.57 11.45
CA VAL A 346 23.42 -10.98 10.17
C VAL A 346 24.79 -10.38 10.37
N SER A 347 25.65 -10.43 9.35
CA SER A 347 26.96 -9.81 9.48
C SER A 347 26.83 -8.28 9.58
N PRO A 348 27.80 -7.58 10.20
CA PRO A 348 27.80 -6.12 10.23
C PRO A 348 27.68 -5.50 8.83
N GLU A 349 28.31 -6.12 7.82
CA GLU A 349 28.28 -5.67 6.43
C GLU A 349 26.90 -5.89 5.80
N GLU A 350 26.22 -7.02 6.08
CA GLU A 350 24.84 -7.25 5.63
C GLU A 350 23.88 -6.22 6.24
N CYS A 351 24.00 -5.96 7.55
CA CYS A 351 23.20 -4.96 8.26
C CYS A 351 23.44 -3.55 7.68
N ALA A 352 24.69 -3.18 7.47
CA ALA A 352 25.06 -1.88 6.89
C ALA A 352 24.49 -1.72 5.46
N ARG A 353 24.60 -2.75 4.60
CA ARG A 353 24.02 -2.72 3.26
C ARG A 353 22.50 -2.60 3.28
N ALA A 354 21.82 -3.38 4.13
CA ALA A 354 20.36 -3.31 4.26
C ALA A 354 19.91 -1.91 4.65
N ARG A 355 20.60 -1.30 5.63
CA ARG A 355 20.35 0.08 6.05
C ARG A 355 20.60 1.08 4.92
N THR A 356 21.72 0.96 4.20
CA THR A 356 22.02 1.85 3.07
C THR A 356 20.92 1.78 2.01
N VAL A 357 20.43 0.59 1.66
CA VAL A 357 19.36 0.42 0.70
C VAL A 357 18.06 1.06 1.21
N ALA A 358 17.67 0.80 2.47
CA ALA A 358 16.45 1.37 3.03
C ALA A 358 16.50 2.91 3.10
N LEU A 359 17.65 3.48 3.50
CA LEU A 359 17.83 4.93 3.52
C LEU A 359 17.86 5.55 2.12
N ALA A 360 18.49 4.88 1.15
CA ALA A 360 18.47 5.34 -0.25
C ALA A 360 17.05 5.38 -0.81
N ASP A 361 16.29 4.30 -0.62
CA ASP A 361 14.90 4.23 -1.05
C ASP A 361 14.06 5.34 -0.39
N TYR A 362 14.25 5.59 0.92
CA TYR A 362 13.58 6.68 1.62
C TYR A 362 13.94 8.06 1.04
N HIS A 363 15.22 8.32 0.74
CA HIS A 363 15.60 9.59 0.16
C HIS A 363 15.04 9.78 -1.25
N PHE A 364 15.07 8.75 -2.10
CA PHE A 364 14.48 8.80 -3.44
C PHE A 364 12.96 8.96 -3.39
N ALA A 365 12.28 8.28 -2.45
CA ALA A 365 10.84 8.42 -2.24
C ALA A 365 10.42 9.77 -1.61
N ASN A 366 11.36 10.68 -1.35
CA ASN A 366 11.10 12.02 -0.78
C ASN A 366 11.89 13.12 -1.51
N GLU A 367 12.17 12.91 -2.80
CA GLU A 367 12.96 13.86 -3.62
C GLU A 367 12.09 14.99 -4.16
N THR A 368 10.88 14.65 -4.66
CA THR A 368 10.00 15.65 -5.30
C THR A 368 9.00 16.27 -4.32
N PRO A 369 8.47 17.46 -4.60
CA PRO A 369 7.38 18.03 -3.82
C PRO A 369 6.17 17.10 -3.68
N GLY A 370 5.83 16.34 -4.72
CA GLY A 370 4.76 15.35 -4.71
C GLY A 370 4.99 14.26 -3.67
N ASP A 371 6.19 13.70 -3.65
CA ASP A 371 6.59 12.65 -2.71
C ASP A 371 6.61 13.18 -1.27
N VAL A 372 7.15 14.38 -1.06
CA VAL A 372 7.20 15.02 0.26
C VAL A 372 5.79 15.29 0.79
N ALA A 373 4.89 15.85 -0.03
CA ALA A 373 3.51 16.12 0.36
C ALA A 373 2.77 14.81 0.70
N ALA A 374 2.95 13.77 -0.12
CA ALA A 374 2.32 12.46 0.10
C ALA A 374 2.85 11.80 1.38
N THR A 375 4.16 11.78 1.60
CA THR A 375 4.76 11.16 2.80
C THR A 375 4.32 11.87 4.08
N LEU A 376 4.46 13.20 4.14
CA LEU A 376 4.03 13.98 5.30
C LEU A 376 2.52 13.88 5.52
N GLY A 377 1.74 13.91 4.44
CA GLY A 377 0.29 13.72 4.46
C GLY A 377 -0.10 12.36 5.03
N GLN A 378 0.54 11.29 4.61
CA GLN A 378 0.26 9.93 5.06
C GLN A 378 0.60 9.75 6.56
N TYR A 379 1.75 10.28 7.03
CA TYR A 379 2.06 10.30 8.46
C TYR A 379 1.02 11.09 9.26
N ALA A 380 0.59 12.26 8.76
CA ALA A 380 -0.40 13.09 9.42
C ALA A 380 -1.78 12.44 9.46
N VAL A 381 -2.23 11.81 8.35
CA VAL A 381 -3.50 11.04 8.30
C VAL A 381 -3.49 9.91 9.31
N SER A 382 -2.37 9.22 9.52
CA SER A 382 -2.26 8.20 10.57
C SER A 382 -2.20 8.80 11.99
N GLY A 383 -2.13 10.13 12.13
CA GLY A 383 -1.98 10.85 13.40
C GLY A 383 -0.58 10.77 13.99
N ARG A 384 0.44 10.56 13.15
CA ARG A 384 1.82 10.26 13.56
C ARG A 384 2.85 11.08 12.79
N VAL A 385 2.55 12.34 12.48
CA VAL A 385 3.42 13.18 11.65
C VAL A 385 4.83 13.35 12.23
N GLU A 386 4.98 13.33 13.54
CA GLU A 386 6.26 13.38 14.22
C GLU A 386 7.16 12.18 13.92
N GLU A 387 6.56 11.02 13.63
CA GLU A 387 7.27 9.80 13.23
C GLU A 387 8.05 9.95 11.91
N ALA A 388 7.63 10.89 11.05
CA ALA A 388 8.38 11.23 9.84
C ALA A 388 9.81 11.72 10.13
N LEU A 389 10.05 12.31 11.31
CA LEU A 389 11.36 12.77 11.76
C LEU A 389 12.20 11.65 12.38
N GLU A 390 11.54 10.62 12.91
CA GLU A 390 12.18 9.52 13.62
C GLU A 390 12.60 8.35 12.70
N TYR A 391 12.12 8.30 11.47
CA TYR A 391 12.38 7.18 10.57
C TYR A 391 13.88 6.94 10.33
N VAL A 392 14.63 7.96 9.90
CA VAL A 392 16.08 7.87 9.65
C VAL A 392 16.85 7.54 10.92
N PRO A 393 16.67 8.27 12.05
CA PRO A 393 17.29 7.92 13.33
C PRO A 393 16.99 6.47 13.77
N ARG A 394 15.75 6.01 13.57
CA ARG A 394 15.32 4.67 13.99
C ARG A 394 16.03 3.58 13.19
N LEU A 395 16.04 3.67 11.84
CA LEU A 395 16.79 2.74 11.00
C LEU A 395 18.28 2.72 11.34
N THR A 396 18.86 3.88 11.68
CA THR A 396 20.28 3.98 12.02
C THR A 396 20.63 3.23 13.30
N ARG A 397 19.72 3.15 14.27
CA ARG A 397 19.91 2.45 15.54
C ARG A 397 19.73 0.92 15.47
N VAL A 398 19.15 0.39 14.40
CA VAL A 398 18.94 -1.07 14.26
C VAL A 398 20.27 -1.81 14.24
N THR A 399 20.40 -2.83 15.07
CA THR A 399 21.59 -3.71 15.17
C THR A 399 21.35 -5.08 14.57
N PRO A 400 22.40 -5.87 14.28
CA PRO A 400 22.28 -7.27 13.88
C PRO A 400 21.45 -8.12 14.84
N GLU A 401 21.59 -7.89 16.15
CA GLU A 401 20.81 -8.58 17.20
C GLU A 401 19.34 -8.23 17.10
N ALA A 402 19.01 -6.95 16.91
CA ALA A 402 17.61 -6.52 16.73
C ALA A 402 16.96 -7.19 15.53
N ILE A 403 17.66 -7.31 14.37
CA ILE A 403 17.17 -8.02 13.19
C ILE A 403 16.87 -9.49 13.49
N ARG A 404 17.82 -10.20 14.16
CA ARG A 404 17.60 -11.59 14.55
C ARG A 404 16.42 -11.74 15.53
N ASP A 405 16.36 -10.86 16.53
CA ASP A 405 15.36 -10.97 17.59
C ASP A 405 13.94 -10.70 17.08
N VAL A 406 13.75 -9.72 16.16
CA VAL A 406 12.46 -9.54 15.49
C VAL A 406 12.13 -10.69 14.55
N ALA A 407 13.12 -11.25 13.85
CA ALA A 407 12.91 -12.43 13.00
C ALA A 407 12.46 -13.63 13.83
N ARG A 408 13.11 -13.89 14.97
CA ARG A 408 12.73 -14.96 15.89
C ARG A 408 11.31 -14.79 16.44
N ARG A 409 10.91 -13.57 16.74
CA ARG A 409 9.62 -13.27 17.36
C ARG A 409 8.46 -13.27 16.36
N TRP A 410 8.68 -12.77 15.14
CA TRP A 410 7.61 -12.44 14.21
C TRP A 410 7.62 -13.25 12.91
N LEU A 411 8.73 -13.92 12.57
CA LEU A 411 8.86 -14.70 11.33
C LEU A 411 8.86 -16.21 11.62
N ASP A 412 7.97 -16.63 12.52
CA ASP A 412 7.78 -18.05 12.81
C ASP A 412 7.00 -18.73 11.69
N LEU A 413 7.59 -19.72 11.03
CA LEU A 413 7.02 -20.46 9.91
C LEU A 413 5.71 -21.17 10.28
N GLU A 414 5.50 -21.51 11.55
CA GLU A 414 4.24 -22.10 12.05
C GLU A 414 3.09 -21.09 12.07
N THR A 415 3.36 -19.82 11.89
CA THR A 415 2.37 -18.75 11.82
C THR A 415 2.29 -18.07 10.45
N ALA A 416 3.04 -18.59 9.47
CA ALA A 416 3.11 -18.03 8.14
C ALA A 416 1.79 -18.19 7.36
N VAL A 417 1.51 -17.23 6.50
CA VAL A 417 0.45 -17.33 5.49
C VAL A 417 1.10 -17.50 4.12
N LEU A 418 0.89 -18.66 3.51
CA LEU A 418 1.34 -18.95 2.15
C LEU A 418 0.16 -18.88 1.19
N THR A 419 0.30 -18.12 0.14
CA THR A 419 -0.66 -18.09 -0.97
C THR A 419 0.07 -18.32 -2.27
N THR A 420 -0.46 -19.21 -3.09
CA THR A 420 0.07 -19.55 -4.43
C THR A 420 -1.02 -19.38 -5.47
N VAL A 421 -0.70 -18.74 -6.58
CA VAL A 421 -1.48 -18.75 -7.84
C VAL A 421 -0.65 -19.47 -8.88
N ALA A 422 -1.15 -20.57 -9.40
CA ALA A 422 -0.36 -21.46 -10.23
C ALA A 422 -1.21 -22.18 -11.29
N PRO A 423 -0.58 -22.79 -12.32
CA PRO A 423 -1.28 -23.69 -13.21
C PRO A 423 -1.97 -24.83 -12.45
N ALA A 424 -3.05 -25.35 -13.01
CA ALA A 424 -3.62 -26.61 -12.55
C ALA A 424 -2.55 -27.71 -12.59
N ALA A 425 -2.49 -28.54 -11.55
CA ALA A 425 -1.57 -29.67 -11.54
C ALA A 425 -1.87 -30.54 -12.76
N THR A 426 -0.87 -30.71 -13.65
CA THR A 426 -1.00 -31.70 -14.72
C THR A 426 -1.19 -33.06 -14.05
N PRO A 427 -2.26 -33.81 -14.36
CA PRO A 427 -2.40 -35.15 -13.82
C PRO A 427 -1.11 -35.92 -14.16
N ALA A 428 -0.44 -36.51 -13.16
CA ALA A 428 0.70 -37.35 -13.39
C ALA A 428 0.31 -38.37 -14.48
N ALA A 429 0.98 -38.30 -15.62
CA ALA A 429 0.73 -39.29 -16.69
C ALA A 429 0.82 -40.67 -16.06
N ALA A 430 -0.30 -41.38 -16.04
CA ALA A 430 -0.32 -42.77 -15.58
C ALA A 430 0.77 -43.50 -16.35
N VAL A 431 1.82 -43.92 -15.66
CA VAL A 431 2.85 -44.76 -16.24
C VAL A 431 2.12 -46.03 -16.65
N SER A 432 1.76 -46.10 -17.93
CA SER A 432 1.27 -47.32 -18.54
C SER A 432 2.42 -48.34 -18.46
N THR A 433 2.33 -49.21 -17.49
CA THR A 433 3.09 -50.45 -17.51
C THR A 433 2.54 -51.30 -18.65
N ALA A 434 3.05 -51.02 -19.85
CA ALA A 434 2.84 -51.92 -20.98
C ALA A 434 3.51 -53.27 -20.61
N ASP A 435 2.65 -54.21 -20.31
CA ASP A 435 2.95 -55.60 -20.10
C ASP A 435 3.66 -56.12 -21.35
N SER A 436 4.96 -56.42 -21.23
CA SER A 436 5.75 -57.06 -22.28
C SER A 436 5.34 -58.53 -22.36
N GLY A 437 4.23 -58.79 -23.02
CA GLY A 437 3.79 -60.13 -23.41
C GLY A 437 4.79 -60.76 -24.38
N SER A 438 5.64 -61.63 -23.85
CA SER A 438 6.53 -62.52 -24.59
C SER A 438 5.70 -63.44 -25.49
N THR A 439 5.65 -63.16 -26.79
CA THR A 439 5.07 -64.09 -27.80
C THR A 439 6.21 -64.99 -28.25
N THR A 440 6.21 -66.17 -27.70
CA THR A 440 7.08 -67.32 -28.17
C THR A 440 6.57 -67.80 -29.52
N LEU A 441 7.31 -67.55 -30.60
CA LEU A 441 7.03 -68.12 -31.91
C LEU A 441 7.54 -69.60 -31.91
N ALA A 442 6.63 -70.55 -31.90
CA ALA A 442 6.85 -71.92 -32.16
C ALA A 442 7.27 -72.17 -33.64
N ARG A 443 8.47 -72.72 -33.89
CA ARG A 443 8.87 -73.23 -35.17
C ARG A 443 8.21 -74.58 -35.35
N GLY A 444 7.40 -74.80 -36.37
CA GLY A 444 6.95 -76.02 -36.89
C GLY A 444 7.79 -76.43 -38.14
N PRO A 445 8.01 -77.73 -38.41
CA PRO A 445 8.96 -78.18 -39.45
C PRO A 445 8.28 -78.39 -40.79
N ARG A 446 8.94 -78.04 -41.84
CA ARG A 446 9.21 -78.48 -43.20
C ARG A 446 9.31 -77.38 -44.20
#